data_57a73974f32b048b0b650df3006b7dcb
#
_entry.id   57a73974f32b048b0b650df3006b7dcb
#
_cell.length_a   1.000
_cell.length_b   1.000
_cell.length_c   1.000
_cell.angle_alpha   90.00
_cell.angle_beta   90.00
_cell.angle_gamma   90.00
#
_symmetry.space_group_name_H-M   'P 1'
#
loop_
_entity.id
_entity.type
_entity.pdbx_description
1 polymer ?
#
loop_
_entity_poly.entity_id
_entity_poly.type
_entity_poly.pdbx_seq_one_letter_code
_entity_poly.pdbx_strand_id
1 'polypeptide(L)'
;MDNTKLNKPKPQIKKWKPNDNYEKNGLKVKREMFKGKLGQKEKEKLEIKKQENIRKAELLKKDEEEIPSEIVTKFISMEGTELNNEDTLTNEITLPTQITLYDLNKLINEKLLKNKEDPQLYQFYINDIQIKNNLAETLKKIKDFSSETTYKIVYCPESLFRVKPLTRGGTILEGHTDSILTVQFSPDGNLLCSGGGDTTLRFWDMETDTPFTPKEEKDNENEDDDVYQLHNAWILNITFSPDGSLLVTGDVDGYFGIWDPVKYKPKISKATKAHKKWITSISFKPLHLYKDNEVIKFISTGKDGFLKLWNATTGKIIISTAAHDQSITKTIWSGENVIYTCSEDQTVKIFDENLNHLQTLQGHSHWINTMALNTEYILRTGCYDYDNIKGSDFFDFSEKIKKLNYKEKISHALKRYNLFKEKINSSEKLVTGSDDNTLILWDRMQSTKPLIRMTGHQGIVNDVKFSPNAFYLASASFDKCIKIWNANTGAFLFNLRGHVGPVYQISWSPNSKMLLSCSKDSTLQCWNIQTKRAMHNLPGHADEIYTVDWSPNGIKAASGSKDQRVRIWVN
;
A
#
# COMPACT_ATOMS: atom_id res chain seq x y z
N MET A 1 55.13 -41.39 -14.08
CA MET A 1 55.25 -42.13 -12.83
C MET A 1 54.14 -41.53 -11.95
N ASP A 2 53.21 -42.12 -11.88
CA ASP A 2 52.25 -43.12 -11.50
C ASP A 2 50.95 -42.47 -10.96
N ASN A 3 49.94 -42.65 -11.78
CA ASN A 3 48.55 -42.44 -11.41
C ASN A 3 48.08 -43.63 -10.56
N THR A 4 47.50 -43.39 -9.39
CA THR A 4 46.59 -44.34 -8.78
C THR A 4 45.31 -43.62 -8.31
N LYS A 5 44.27 -43.74 -9.13
CA LYS A 5 42.90 -43.45 -8.79
C LYS A 5 42.37 -44.50 -7.82
N LEU A 6 42.02 -44.10 -6.61
CA LEU A 6 41.22 -44.89 -5.69
C LEU A 6 39.72 -44.61 -5.91
N ASN A 7 39.09 -45.52 -6.63
CA ASN A 7 37.62 -45.61 -6.75
C ASN A 7 37.05 -46.14 -5.43
N LYS A 8 36.30 -45.30 -4.70
CA LYS A 8 35.41 -45.78 -3.64
C LYS A 8 34.02 -46.09 -4.25
N PRO A 9 33.43 -47.27 -4.00
CA PRO A 9 32.11 -47.58 -4.51
C PRO A 9 31.03 -46.81 -3.77
N LYS A 10 30.04 -46.30 -4.52
CA LYS A 10 28.82 -45.67 -4.00
C LYS A 10 27.98 -46.70 -3.24
N PRO A 11 27.39 -46.38 -2.08
CA PRO A 11 26.50 -47.29 -1.39
C PRO A 11 25.21 -47.46 -2.21
N GLN A 12 24.90 -48.72 -2.56
CA GLN A 12 23.62 -49.07 -3.15
C GLN A 12 22.52 -48.93 -2.09
N ILE A 13 21.60 -48.03 -2.31
CA ILE A 13 20.34 -47.96 -1.55
C ILE A 13 19.46 -49.12 -2.01
N LYS A 14 19.41 -50.16 -1.21
CA LYS A 14 18.42 -51.23 -1.39
C LYS A 14 17.02 -50.65 -1.20
N LYS A 15 16.25 -50.54 -2.28
CA LYS A 15 14.80 -50.29 -2.22
C LYS A 15 14.13 -51.40 -1.43
N TRP A 16 13.67 -51.07 -0.23
CA TRP A 16 12.87 -51.96 0.61
C TRP A 16 11.51 -52.20 -0.10
N LYS A 17 11.21 -53.42 -0.50
CA LYS A 17 9.88 -53.84 -0.97
C LYS A 17 9.12 -54.35 0.23
N PRO A 18 7.93 -53.84 0.57
CA PRO A 18 7.13 -54.45 1.65
C PRO A 18 6.70 -55.85 1.25
N ASN A 19 6.84 -56.77 2.17
CA ASN A 19 6.48 -58.18 1.95
C ASN A 19 4.96 -58.30 2.10
N ASP A 20 4.26 -58.54 1.01
CA ASP A 20 2.77 -58.62 0.91
C ASP A 20 2.10 -59.60 1.89
N ASN A 21 2.88 -60.46 2.51
CA ASN A 21 2.37 -61.44 3.47
C ASN A 21 2.19 -60.90 4.89
N TYR A 22 2.80 -59.76 5.26
CA TYR A 22 2.64 -59.20 6.63
C TYR A 22 1.36 -58.39 6.80
N GLU A 23 0.86 -57.78 5.75
CA GLU A 23 -0.38 -57.01 5.84
C GLU A 23 -1.65 -57.87 5.95
N LYS A 24 -1.65 -59.05 5.33
CA LYS A 24 -2.83 -59.92 5.41
C LYS A 24 -3.03 -60.56 6.78
N ASN A 25 -1.96 -60.82 7.53
CA ASN A 25 -2.08 -61.41 8.86
C ASN A 25 -2.44 -60.38 9.93
N GLY A 26 -1.94 -59.13 9.82
CA GLY A 26 -2.27 -58.05 10.75
C GLY A 26 -3.74 -57.62 10.69
N LEU A 27 -4.35 -57.62 9.51
CA LEU A 27 -5.77 -57.31 9.31
C LEU A 27 -6.71 -58.43 9.78
N LYS A 28 -6.30 -59.70 9.69
CA LYS A 28 -7.08 -60.82 10.22
C LYS A 28 -7.12 -60.83 11.76
N VAL A 29 -5.98 -60.59 12.41
CA VAL A 29 -5.91 -60.51 13.89
C VAL A 29 -6.74 -59.35 14.43
N LYS A 30 -6.73 -58.16 13.78
CA LYS A 30 -7.61 -57.04 14.19
C LYS A 30 -9.10 -57.32 13.96
N ARG A 31 -9.49 -58.10 12.92
CA ARG A 31 -10.90 -58.44 12.69
C ARG A 31 -11.42 -59.51 13.64
N GLU A 32 -10.58 -60.40 14.10
CA GLU A 32 -10.99 -61.42 15.10
C GLU A 32 -11.06 -60.85 16.53
N MET A 33 -10.22 -59.88 16.90
CA MET A 33 -10.32 -59.17 18.17
C MET A 33 -11.60 -58.30 18.29
N PHE A 34 -12.18 -57.88 17.22
CA PHE A 34 -13.43 -57.08 17.22
C PHE A 34 -14.71 -57.93 17.22
N LYS A 35 -14.63 -59.28 17.11
CA LYS A 35 -15.78 -60.18 17.23
C LYS A 35 -16.06 -60.69 18.64
N GLY A 36 -15.22 -60.35 19.58
CA GLY A 36 -15.50 -60.57 20.99
C GLY A 36 -16.65 -59.66 21.46
N LYS A 37 -17.67 -60.28 22.07
CA LYS A 37 -18.79 -59.55 22.69
C LYS A 37 -18.22 -58.47 23.59
N LEU A 38 -18.37 -57.18 23.24
CA LEU A 38 -18.09 -56.04 24.13
C LEU A 38 -18.83 -56.31 25.46
N GLY A 39 -18.11 -56.35 26.57
CA GLY A 39 -18.70 -56.53 27.89
C GLY A 39 -19.72 -55.42 28.14
N GLN A 40 -20.77 -55.72 28.92
CA GLN A 40 -21.84 -54.76 29.21
C GLN A 40 -21.33 -53.41 29.65
N LYS A 41 -20.26 -53.36 30.47
CA LYS A 41 -19.59 -52.11 30.90
C LYS A 41 -18.94 -51.28 29.77
N GLU A 42 -18.50 -51.88 28.70
CA GLU A 42 -17.97 -51.14 27.55
C GLU A 42 -19.08 -50.59 26.64
N LYS A 43 -20.20 -51.31 26.55
CA LYS A 43 -21.41 -50.83 25.84
C LYS A 43 -22.01 -49.65 26.59
N GLU A 44 -22.12 -49.69 27.88
CA GLU A 44 -22.58 -48.58 28.73
C GLU A 44 -21.65 -47.35 28.60
N LYS A 45 -20.32 -47.52 28.61
CA LYS A 45 -19.37 -46.41 28.38
C LYS A 45 -19.48 -45.83 26.96
N LEU A 46 -19.81 -46.62 25.95
CA LEU A 46 -20.00 -46.14 24.59
C LEU A 46 -21.34 -45.39 24.42
N GLU A 47 -22.37 -45.83 25.12
CA GLU A 47 -23.66 -45.14 25.18
C GLU A 47 -23.56 -43.82 25.95
N ILE A 48 -22.89 -43.77 27.09
CA ILE A 48 -22.62 -42.55 27.84
C ILE A 48 -21.85 -41.56 26.99
N LYS A 49 -20.78 -41.97 26.29
CA LYS A 49 -20.06 -41.11 25.35
C LYS A 49 -20.91 -40.62 24.19
N LYS A 50 -21.81 -41.44 23.67
CA LYS A 50 -22.76 -41.01 22.62
C LYS A 50 -23.76 -39.97 23.17
N GLN A 51 -24.29 -40.18 24.35
CA GLN A 51 -25.18 -39.23 25.01
C GLN A 51 -24.47 -37.91 25.37
N GLU A 52 -23.23 -37.96 25.82
CA GLU A 52 -22.40 -36.76 26.04
C GLU A 52 -22.13 -36.00 24.72
N ASN A 53 -21.85 -36.71 23.66
CA ASN A 53 -21.65 -36.07 22.32
C ASN A 53 -22.95 -35.50 21.75
N ILE A 54 -24.10 -36.17 21.97
CA ILE A 54 -25.41 -35.65 21.58
C ILE A 54 -25.74 -34.41 22.41
N ARG A 55 -25.52 -34.45 23.72
CA ARG A 55 -25.71 -33.29 24.61
C ARG A 55 -24.79 -32.12 24.29
N LYS A 56 -23.52 -32.39 23.91
CA LYS A 56 -22.61 -31.36 23.42
C LYS A 56 -23.09 -30.79 22.05
N ALA A 57 -23.62 -31.63 21.17
CA ALA A 57 -24.15 -31.17 19.90
C ALA A 57 -25.48 -30.39 20.07
N GLU A 58 -26.29 -30.73 21.08
CA GLU A 58 -27.51 -30.00 21.43
C GLU A 58 -27.19 -28.68 22.17
N LEU A 59 -26.16 -28.64 23.01
CA LEU A 59 -25.62 -27.41 23.60
C LEU A 59 -25.06 -26.47 22.52
N LEU A 60 -24.28 -26.99 21.57
CA LEU A 60 -23.76 -26.22 20.43
C LEU A 60 -24.86 -25.73 19.50
N LYS A 61 -26.02 -26.40 19.44
CA LYS A 61 -27.21 -25.90 18.70
C LYS A 61 -28.04 -24.91 19.49
N LYS A 62 -27.99 -24.91 20.83
CA LYS A 62 -28.64 -23.89 21.68
C LYS A 62 -27.87 -22.59 21.75
N ASP A 63 -26.56 -22.63 21.50
CA ASP A 63 -25.70 -21.44 21.40
C ASP A 63 -25.71 -20.80 19.98
N GLU A 64 -26.46 -21.34 19.02
CA GLU A 64 -26.87 -20.59 17.83
C GLU A 64 -27.99 -19.64 18.27
N GLU A 65 -27.62 -18.48 18.82
CA GLU A 65 -28.56 -17.37 19.08
C GLU A 65 -29.32 -17.10 17.79
N GLU A 66 -30.64 -17.30 17.79
CA GLU A 66 -31.50 -16.98 16.67
C GLU A 66 -31.37 -15.48 16.42
N ILE A 67 -30.78 -15.13 15.29
CA ILE A 67 -30.63 -13.73 14.89
C ILE A 67 -32.05 -13.16 14.79
N PRO A 68 -32.35 -12.06 15.48
CA PRO A 68 -33.67 -11.44 15.44
C PRO A 68 -34.02 -11.04 14.00
N SER A 69 -35.30 -11.01 13.67
CA SER A 69 -35.76 -10.63 12.33
C SER A 69 -35.44 -9.18 11.98
N GLU A 70 -35.34 -8.32 12.98
CA GLU A 70 -35.07 -6.88 12.84
C GLU A 70 -34.02 -6.41 13.84
N ILE A 71 -33.24 -5.39 13.44
CA ILE A 71 -32.19 -4.80 14.27
C ILE A 71 -32.27 -3.29 14.18
N VAL A 72 -32.00 -2.62 15.29
CA VAL A 72 -31.85 -1.17 15.32
C VAL A 72 -30.47 -0.76 14.90
N THR A 73 -30.39 0.10 13.90
CA THR A 73 -29.13 0.54 13.31
C THR A 73 -29.06 2.05 13.17
N LYS A 74 -27.82 2.59 13.24
CA LYS A 74 -27.52 3.99 12.90
C LYS A 74 -26.59 4.02 11.70
N PHE A 75 -26.91 4.84 10.71
CA PHE A 75 -26.01 5.08 9.58
C PHE A 75 -25.07 6.24 9.92
N ILE A 76 -23.78 5.95 9.80
CA ILE A 76 -22.72 6.95 10.00
C ILE A 76 -21.90 6.96 8.72
N SER A 77 -21.66 8.14 8.15
CA SER A 77 -20.71 8.22 7.05
C SER A 77 -19.32 7.83 7.57
N MET A 78 -18.44 7.40 6.69
CA MET A 78 -17.04 7.18 7.05
C MET A 78 -16.38 8.45 7.62
N GLU A 79 -16.98 9.60 7.36
CA GLU A 79 -16.63 10.94 7.84
C GLU A 79 -17.09 11.21 9.28
N GLY A 80 -17.87 10.30 9.87
CA GLY A 80 -18.41 10.45 11.23
C GLY A 80 -19.70 11.27 11.30
N THR A 81 -20.24 11.73 10.17
CA THR A 81 -21.55 12.42 10.14
C THR A 81 -22.67 11.40 10.23
N GLU A 82 -23.54 11.54 11.23
CA GLU A 82 -24.75 10.73 11.35
C GLU A 82 -25.81 11.24 10.36
N LEU A 83 -26.41 10.31 9.61
CA LEU A 83 -27.53 10.65 8.74
C LEU A 83 -28.81 10.81 9.57
N ASN A 84 -29.36 12.01 9.52
CA ASN A 84 -30.62 12.34 10.19
C ASN A 84 -31.80 11.89 9.33
N ASN A 85 -32.72 11.16 9.93
CA ASN A 85 -34.01 10.86 9.32
C ASN A 85 -34.97 12.02 9.63
N GLU A 86 -35.39 12.79 8.63
CA GLU A 86 -36.33 13.92 8.81
C GLU A 86 -37.72 13.46 9.33
N ASP A 87 -38.04 12.18 9.14
CA ASP A 87 -39.37 11.63 9.54
C ASP A 87 -39.41 11.11 10.98
N THR A 88 -38.25 10.98 11.66
CA THR A 88 -38.16 10.49 13.04
C THR A 88 -37.26 11.36 13.89
N LEU A 89 -37.68 11.64 15.12
CA LEU A 89 -36.87 12.38 16.13
C LEU A 89 -35.58 11.65 16.56
N THR A 90 -35.37 10.41 16.09
CA THR A 90 -34.23 9.57 16.41
C THR A 90 -33.47 9.17 15.14
N ASN A 91 -32.16 9.23 15.18
CA ASN A 91 -31.26 8.78 14.08
C ASN A 91 -31.21 7.24 13.94
N GLU A 92 -32.12 6.53 14.56
CA GLU A 92 -32.19 5.07 14.61
C GLU A 92 -33.18 4.54 13.59
N ILE A 93 -32.72 3.56 12.81
CA ILE A 93 -33.53 2.92 11.76
C ILE A 93 -33.58 1.42 12.05
N THR A 94 -34.78 0.87 12.14
CA THR A 94 -34.95 -0.58 12.22
C THR A 94 -34.82 -1.20 10.83
N LEU A 95 -33.91 -2.16 10.70
CA LEU A 95 -33.65 -2.86 9.44
C LEU A 95 -33.92 -4.36 9.60
N PRO A 96 -34.54 -5.01 8.60
CA PRO A 96 -34.62 -6.45 8.56
C PRO A 96 -33.23 -7.07 8.38
N THR A 97 -32.92 -8.11 9.12
CA THR A 97 -31.59 -8.77 9.07
C THR A 97 -31.29 -9.44 7.73
N GLN A 98 -32.32 -9.75 6.95
CA GLN A 98 -32.19 -10.32 5.60
C GLN A 98 -31.93 -9.28 4.51
N ILE A 99 -31.81 -7.99 4.87
CA ILE A 99 -31.59 -6.90 3.92
C ILE A 99 -30.34 -7.13 3.07
N THR A 100 -30.45 -6.93 1.76
CA THR A 100 -29.33 -7.10 0.83
C THR A 100 -28.56 -5.79 0.64
N LEU A 101 -27.32 -5.87 0.10
CA LEU A 101 -26.54 -4.69 -0.27
C LEU A 101 -27.28 -3.77 -1.25
N TYR A 102 -28.06 -4.34 -2.16
CA TYR A 102 -28.85 -3.57 -3.12
C TYR A 102 -29.92 -2.73 -2.40
N ASP A 103 -30.61 -3.32 -1.45
CA ASP A 103 -31.67 -2.64 -0.69
C ASP A 103 -31.10 -1.57 0.24
N LEU A 104 -29.91 -1.82 0.84
CA LEU A 104 -29.18 -0.82 1.62
C LEU A 104 -28.76 0.38 0.77
N ASN A 105 -28.24 0.14 -0.43
CA ASN A 105 -27.89 1.20 -1.36
C ASN A 105 -29.13 2.02 -1.80
N LYS A 106 -30.22 1.34 -2.07
CA LYS A 106 -31.48 1.96 -2.42
C LYS A 106 -32.00 2.83 -1.28
N LEU A 107 -31.98 2.32 -0.05
CA LEU A 107 -32.42 3.04 1.15
C LEU A 107 -31.61 4.32 1.37
N ILE A 108 -30.28 4.27 1.25
CA ILE A 108 -29.45 5.46 1.41
C ILE A 108 -29.71 6.49 0.31
N ASN A 109 -29.71 6.07 -0.95
CA ASN A 109 -29.89 7.00 -2.07
C ASN A 109 -31.29 7.62 -2.10
N GLU A 110 -32.35 6.82 -1.88
CA GLU A 110 -33.71 7.29 -2.03
C GLU A 110 -34.25 7.99 -0.78
N LYS A 111 -33.98 7.46 0.41
CA LYS A 111 -34.58 7.95 1.67
C LYS A 111 -33.67 8.88 2.45
N LEU A 112 -32.40 8.59 2.57
CA LEU A 112 -31.49 9.32 3.47
C LEU A 112 -30.79 10.49 2.78
N LEU A 113 -30.22 10.28 1.60
CA LEU A 113 -29.49 11.32 0.88
C LEU A 113 -30.32 12.03 -0.20
N LYS A 114 -31.51 11.49 -0.53
CA LYS A 114 -32.44 12.04 -1.55
C LYS A 114 -31.78 12.25 -2.93
N ASN A 115 -30.69 11.53 -3.22
CA ASN A 115 -29.96 11.59 -4.48
C ASN A 115 -30.65 10.75 -5.57
N LYS A 116 -31.82 11.20 -6.03
CA LYS A 116 -32.63 10.47 -7.04
C LYS A 116 -32.04 10.58 -8.44
N GLU A 117 -31.34 11.66 -8.73
CA GLU A 117 -30.84 11.94 -10.09
C GLU A 117 -29.52 11.23 -10.42
N ASP A 118 -28.68 10.95 -9.42
CA ASP A 118 -27.39 10.27 -9.59
C ASP A 118 -27.14 9.28 -8.43
N PRO A 119 -27.73 8.06 -8.47
CA PRO A 119 -27.60 7.09 -7.40
C PRO A 119 -26.15 6.60 -7.29
N GLN A 120 -25.50 6.88 -6.17
CA GLN A 120 -24.16 6.41 -5.86
C GLN A 120 -24.22 5.01 -5.24
N LEU A 121 -23.21 4.18 -5.52
CA LEU A 121 -23.01 2.89 -4.87
C LEU A 121 -22.19 3.07 -3.61
N TYR A 122 -22.65 2.48 -2.49
CA TYR A 122 -21.97 2.53 -1.20
C TYR A 122 -21.55 1.14 -0.75
N GLN A 123 -20.43 1.11 -0.02
CA GLN A 123 -19.98 -0.05 0.73
C GLN A 123 -20.34 0.16 2.20
N PHE A 124 -20.75 -0.91 2.88
CA PHE A 124 -21.22 -0.89 4.24
C PHE A 124 -20.35 -1.73 5.15
N TYR A 125 -20.08 -1.22 6.34
CA TYR A 125 -19.27 -1.87 7.36
C TYR A 125 -19.98 -1.85 8.69
N ILE A 126 -19.87 -2.94 9.47
CA ILE A 126 -20.31 -3.02 10.87
C ILE A 126 -19.12 -3.52 11.68
N ASN A 127 -18.70 -2.78 12.71
CA ASN A 127 -17.52 -3.12 13.53
C ASN A 127 -16.32 -3.56 12.67
N ASP A 128 -15.99 -2.76 11.65
CA ASP A 128 -14.90 -2.99 10.68
C ASP A 128 -15.08 -4.24 9.78
N ILE A 129 -16.21 -4.91 9.84
CA ILE A 129 -16.53 -6.04 8.97
C ILE A 129 -17.41 -5.56 7.81
N GLN A 130 -16.94 -5.76 6.58
CA GLN A 130 -17.72 -5.39 5.40
C GLN A 130 -18.94 -6.30 5.20
N ILE A 131 -20.09 -5.69 4.95
CA ILE A 131 -21.30 -6.40 4.54
C ILE A 131 -21.13 -6.80 3.07
N LYS A 132 -21.13 -8.11 2.77
CA LYS A 132 -20.92 -8.61 1.40
C LYS A 132 -22.21 -8.98 0.69
N ASN A 133 -23.06 -9.74 1.35
CA ASN A 133 -24.33 -10.23 0.79
C ASN A 133 -25.50 -9.70 1.60
N ASN A 134 -25.66 -10.20 2.82
CA ASN A 134 -26.76 -9.87 3.72
C ASN A 134 -26.23 -9.42 5.08
N LEU A 135 -27.02 -8.62 5.78
CA LEU A 135 -26.71 -8.15 7.12
C LEU A 135 -26.55 -9.35 8.11
N ALA A 136 -27.42 -10.35 8.02
CA ALA A 136 -27.41 -11.54 8.86
C ALA A 136 -26.09 -12.32 8.82
N GLU A 137 -25.48 -12.48 7.63
CA GLU A 137 -24.19 -13.15 7.50
C GLU A 137 -23.03 -12.40 8.18
N THR A 138 -23.15 -11.08 8.24
CA THR A 138 -22.13 -10.23 8.87
C THR A 138 -22.26 -10.28 10.38
N LEU A 139 -23.47 -10.29 10.90
CA LEU A 139 -23.76 -10.38 12.32
C LEU A 139 -23.32 -11.70 12.93
N LYS A 140 -23.45 -12.83 12.21
CA LYS A 140 -22.91 -14.14 12.62
C LYS A 140 -21.39 -14.15 12.85
N LYS A 141 -20.67 -13.19 12.31
CA LYS A 141 -19.20 -13.06 12.48
C LYS A 141 -18.80 -12.19 13.66
N ILE A 142 -19.75 -11.49 14.26
CA ILE A 142 -19.52 -10.64 15.43
C ILE A 142 -19.63 -11.52 16.68
N LYS A 143 -18.57 -11.60 17.47
CA LYS A 143 -18.50 -12.49 18.65
C LYS A 143 -19.41 -12.09 19.81
N ASP A 144 -19.70 -10.79 19.93
CA ASP A 144 -20.49 -10.23 21.04
C ASP A 144 -21.80 -9.63 20.48
N PHE A 145 -22.58 -10.45 19.76
CA PHE A 145 -23.87 -10.03 19.24
C PHE A 145 -24.92 -9.92 20.36
N SER A 146 -25.58 -8.78 20.45
CA SER A 146 -26.73 -8.57 21.37
C SER A 146 -27.86 -7.91 20.59
N SER A 147 -29.07 -8.42 20.74
CA SER A 147 -30.28 -7.89 20.09
C SER A 147 -30.71 -6.52 20.61
N GLU A 148 -30.22 -6.12 21.78
CA GLU A 148 -30.62 -4.86 22.45
C GLU A 148 -29.69 -3.69 22.10
N THR A 149 -28.57 -3.93 21.40
CA THR A 149 -27.59 -2.89 21.07
C THR A 149 -27.86 -2.27 19.72
N THR A 150 -27.76 -0.94 19.63
CA THR A 150 -27.83 -0.22 18.34
C THR A 150 -26.50 -0.39 17.58
N TYR A 151 -26.56 -0.99 16.38
CA TYR A 151 -25.40 -1.20 15.55
C TYR A 151 -25.12 0.00 14.66
N LYS A 152 -23.83 0.41 14.62
CA LYS A 152 -23.37 1.48 13.73
C LYS A 152 -23.01 0.88 12.37
N ILE A 153 -23.76 1.23 11.33
CA ILE A 153 -23.44 0.90 9.95
C ILE A 153 -22.66 2.08 9.36
N VAL A 154 -21.35 1.87 9.16
CA VAL A 154 -20.51 2.86 8.46
C VAL A 154 -20.66 2.64 6.97
N TYR A 155 -21.04 3.68 6.23
CA TYR A 155 -21.13 3.63 4.77
C TYR A 155 -20.05 4.51 4.14
N CYS A 156 -19.49 4.02 3.04
CA CYS A 156 -18.45 4.68 2.25
C CYS A 156 -18.87 4.65 0.78
N PRO A 157 -18.79 5.77 0.03
CA PRO A 157 -19.09 5.75 -1.39
C PRO A 157 -18.14 4.77 -2.10
N GLU A 158 -18.72 3.87 -2.90
CA GLU A 158 -17.92 3.00 -3.74
C GLU A 158 -17.39 3.83 -4.91
N SER A 159 -16.06 3.93 -5.04
CA SER A 159 -15.48 4.61 -6.19
C SER A 159 -15.98 3.93 -7.46
N LEU A 160 -16.50 4.69 -8.40
CA LEU A 160 -16.93 4.21 -9.71
C LEU A 160 -15.76 3.65 -10.52
N PHE A 161 -14.57 3.97 -10.09
CA PHE A 161 -13.32 3.54 -10.65
C PHE A 161 -13.02 2.07 -10.28
N ARG A 162 -13.21 1.16 -11.23
CA ARG A 162 -12.92 -0.27 -11.05
C ARG A 162 -11.53 -0.60 -11.57
N VAL A 163 -10.56 -0.68 -10.70
CA VAL A 163 -9.26 -1.28 -11.05
C VAL A 163 -9.43 -2.78 -11.18
N LYS A 164 -9.01 -3.34 -12.30
CA LYS A 164 -8.96 -4.79 -12.48
C LYS A 164 -7.71 -5.38 -11.84
N PRO A 165 -7.73 -6.64 -11.39
CA PRO A 165 -6.54 -7.28 -10.84
C PRO A 165 -5.49 -7.51 -11.93
N LEU A 166 -4.22 -7.31 -11.57
CA LEU A 166 -3.11 -7.63 -12.45
C LEU A 166 -3.01 -9.16 -12.57
N THR A 167 -3.09 -9.67 -13.78
CA THR A 167 -3.14 -11.12 -14.04
C THR A 167 -1.91 -11.66 -14.74
N ARG A 168 -1.21 -10.83 -15.51
CA ARG A 168 -0.08 -11.24 -16.32
C ARG A 168 1.04 -10.20 -16.37
N GLY A 169 2.26 -10.68 -16.62
CA GLY A 169 3.34 -9.81 -17.05
C GLY A 169 3.00 -9.27 -18.45
N GLY A 170 3.03 -7.96 -18.58
CA GLY A 170 2.99 -7.28 -19.87
C GLY A 170 4.38 -7.23 -20.49
N THR A 171 4.79 -6.03 -20.88
CA THR A 171 6.07 -5.79 -21.56
C THR A 171 7.24 -5.84 -20.58
N ILE A 172 8.37 -6.33 -21.04
CA ILE A 172 9.66 -6.23 -20.37
C ILE A 172 10.37 -5.03 -20.99
N LEU A 173 10.72 -4.07 -20.15
CA LEU A 173 11.46 -2.89 -20.56
C LEU A 173 12.95 -3.13 -20.31
N GLU A 174 13.70 -3.36 -21.38
CA GLU A 174 15.13 -3.59 -21.33
C GLU A 174 15.89 -2.29 -21.64
N GLY A 175 17.05 -2.12 -21.03
CA GLY A 175 17.90 -0.97 -21.27
C GLY A 175 18.87 -0.66 -20.13
N HIS A 176 18.48 -0.83 -18.87
CA HIS A 176 19.39 -0.67 -17.76
C HIS A 176 20.49 -1.75 -17.79
N THR A 177 21.72 -1.36 -17.43
CA THR A 177 22.88 -2.25 -17.42
C THR A 177 23.25 -2.73 -16.00
N ASP A 178 22.58 -2.19 -14.99
CA ASP A 178 22.74 -2.61 -13.58
C ASP A 178 21.36 -2.62 -12.90
N SER A 179 21.34 -3.02 -11.63
CA SER A 179 20.13 -3.18 -10.81
C SER A 179 19.27 -1.93 -10.78
N ILE A 180 17.94 -2.10 -10.89
CA ILE A 180 16.98 -1.02 -10.80
C ILE A 180 16.57 -0.84 -9.35
N LEU A 181 16.86 0.34 -8.80
CA LEU A 181 16.68 0.64 -7.39
C LEU A 181 15.38 1.38 -7.09
N THR A 182 14.88 2.15 -8.06
CA THR A 182 13.67 2.95 -7.89
C THR A 182 12.88 3.06 -9.19
N VAL A 183 11.55 2.98 -9.04
CA VAL A 183 10.59 3.12 -10.14
C VAL A 183 9.42 3.97 -9.64
N GLN A 184 8.99 4.94 -10.44
CA GLN A 184 7.85 5.77 -10.09
C GLN A 184 7.03 6.17 -11.32
N PHE A 185 5.71 6.05 -11.23
CA PHE A 185 4.79 6.64 -12.20
C PHE A 185 4.64 8.14 -11.97
N SER A 186 4.47 8.86 -13.07
CA SER A 186 4.05 10.26 -13.05
C SER A 186 2.66 10.43 -12.42
N PRO A 187 2.32 11.61 -11.90
CA PRO A 187 1.00 11.88 -11.31
C PRO A 187 -0.17 11.65 -12.27
N ASP A 188 0.06 11.80 -13.57
CA ASP A 188 -0.91 11.53 -14.64
C ASP A 188 -0.94 10.06 -15.10
N GLY A 189 -0.04 9.21 -14.59
CA GLY A 189 0.00 7.78 -14.90
C GLY A 189 0.42 7.41 -16.33
N ASN A 190 0.81 8.36 -17.17
CA ASN A 190 1.17 8.13 -18.57
C ASN A 190 2.66 7.91 -18.79
N LEU A 191 3.49 8.32 -17.82
CA LEU A 191 4.93 8.20 -17.88
C LEU A 191 5.42 7.38 -16.70
N LEU A 192 6.40 6.52 -16.94
CA LEU A 192 7.14 5.81 -15.92
C LEU A 192 8.60 6.24 -15.96
N CYS A 193 9.19 6.42 -14.80
CA CYS A 193 10.62 6.66 -14.67
C CYS A 193 11.27 5.55 -13.86
N SER A 194 12.46 5.13 -14.28
CA SER A 194 13.29 4.16 -13.56
C SER A 194 14.71 4.68 -13.39
N GLY A 195 15.25 4.46 -12.20
CA GLY A 195 16.64 4.81 -11.86
C GLY A 195 17.37 3.59 -11.36
N GLY A 196 18.58 3.42 -11.81
CA GLY A 196 19.38 2.22 -11.54
C GLY A 196 20.75 2.48 -10.97
N GLY A 197 21.44 1.38 -10.69
CA GLY A 197 22.86 1.34 -10.34
C GLY A 197 23.78 1.72 -11.50
N ASP A 198 23.27 1.67 -12.72
CA ASP A 198 23.95 2.12 -13.94
C ASP A 198 24.05 3.65 -14.06
N THR A 199 23.69 4.40 -13.02
CA THR A 199 23.73 5.87 -12.96
C THR A 199 22.78 6.59 -13.92
N THR A 200 21.95 5.86 -14.66
CA THR A 200 21.05 6.41 -15.66
C THR A 200 19.62 6.55 -15.16
N LEU A 201 18.94 7.60 -15.60
CA LEU A 201 17.50 7.75 -15.51
C LEU A 201 16.89 7.44 -16.88
N ARG A 202 15.86 6.58 -16.90
CA ARG A 202 15.15 6.24 -18.11
C ARG A 202 13.68 6.60 -18.00
N PHE A 203 13.15 7.09 -19.12
CA PHE A 203 11.73 7.41 -19.28
C PHE A 203 11.06 6.37 -20.18
N TRP A 204 9.85 5.97 -19.79
CA TRP A 204 9.07 4.95 -20.48
C TRP A 204 7.66 5.45 -20.73
N ASP A 205 7.24 5.39 -21.98
CA ASP A 205 5.86 5.69 -22.36
C ASP A 205 4.94 4.54 -21.93
N MET A 206 3.91 4.86 -21.19
CA MET A 206 2.96 3.85 -20.71
C MET A 206 1.80 3.60 -21.68
N GLU A 207 1.70 4.35 -22.75
CA GLU A 207 0.74 4.07 -23.81
C GLU A 207 1.28 2.97 -24.74
N THR A 208 2.53 3.12 -25.17
CA THR A 208 3.18 2.22 -26.13
C THR A 208 4.04 1.15 -25.47
N ASP A 209 4.34 1.26 -24.18
CA ASP A 209 5.30 0.43 -23.44
C ASP A 209 6.71 0.43 -24.08
N THR A 210 7.15 1.59 -24.56
CA THR A 210 8.46 1.75 -25.21
C THR A 210 9.32 2.76 -24.46
N PRO A 211 10.66 2.68 -24.60
CA PRO A 211 11.53 3.74 -24.09
C PRO A 211 11.23 5.04 -24.84
N PHE A 212 11.23 6.12 -24.08
CA PHE A 212 11.08 7.45 -24.65
C PHE A 212 12.43 7.90 -25.20
N THR A 213 12.54 7.96 -26.51
CA THR A 213 13.69 8.55 -27.20
C THR A 213 13.32 9.98 -27.57
N PRO A 214 14.09 10.99 -27.15
CA PRO A 214 13.84 12.36 -27.58
C PRO A 214 13.87 12.43 -29.10
N LYS A 215 12.78 12.88 -29.71
CA LYS A 215 12.76 13.21 -31.15
C LYS A 215 13.55 14.50 -31.35
N GLU A 216 14.86 14.43 -31.40
CA GLU A 216 15.65 15.50 -31.99
C GLU A 216 15.87 15.19 -33.48
N GLU A 217 15.83 16.23 -34.28
CA GLU A 217 16.24 16.20 -35.68
C GLU A 217 17.67 15.66 -35.72
N LYS A 218 17.82 14.37 -36.04
CA LYS A 218 19.09 13.66 -36.04
C LYS A 218 19.84 14.06 -37.32
N ASP A 219 20.79 14.97 -37.17
CA ASP A 219 21.82 15.18 -38.21
C ASP A 219 23.06 14.29 -38.01
N ASN A 220 23.13 13.45 -36.98
CA ASN A 220 24.27 12.58 -36.71
C ASN A 220 23.84 11.15 -36.32
N GLU A 221 24.36 10.19 -37.07
CA GLU A 221 24.06 8.75 -37.05
C GLU A 221 24.72 7.96 -35.87
N ASN A 222 24.96 8.54 -34.70
CA ASN A 222 25.47 7.81 -33.56
C ASN A 222 24.31 7.34 -32.67
N GLU A 223 23.97 6.07 -32.76
CA GLU A 223 22.78 5.44 -32.16
C GLU A 223 22.80 5.31 -30.61
N ASP A 224 23.89 5.66 -29.91
CA ASP A 224 24.08 5.39 -28.49
C ASP A 224 23.77 6.58 -27.53
N ASP A 225 23.39 7.76 -28.04
CA ASP A 225 23.32 8.99 -27.25
C ASP A 225 21.94 9.31 -26.62
N ASP A 226 20.99 8.38 -26.64
CA ASP A 226 19.63 8.61 -26.16
C ASP A 226 19.46 8.52 -24.62
N VAL A 227 20.53 8.30 -23.87
CA VAL A 227 20.51 8.18 -22.41
C VAL A 227 21.27 9.34 -21.77
N TYR A 228 20.53 10.26 -21.13
CA TYR A 228 21.18 11.35 -20.40
C TYR A 228 21.81 10.83 -19.08
N GLN A 229 23.13 10.79 -19.03
CA GLN A 229 23.88 10.48 -17.83
C GLN A 229 24.21 11.77 -17.07
N LEU A 230 23.35 12.14 -16.12
CA LEU A 230 23.54 13.30 -15.27
C LEU A 230 24.26 12.93 -13.96
N HIS A 231 24.07 11.71 -13.50
CA HIS A 231 24.63 11.17 -12.27
C HIS A 231 25.88 10.33 -12.53
N ASN A 232 26.80 10.32 -11.57
CA ASN A 232 27.99 9.46 -11.58
C ASN A 232 27.90 8.30 -10.60
N ALA A 233 26.79 8.22 -9.85
CA ALA A 233 26.55 7.21 -8.82
C ALA A 233 25.11 6.70 -8.90
N TRP A 234 24.81 5.63 -8.18
CA TRP A 234 23.51 4.96 -8.16
C TRP A 234 22.37 5.92 -7.83
N ILE A 235 21.32 5.89 -8.61
CA ILE A 235 20.11 6.68 -8.37
C ILE A 235 19.23 5.91 -7.37
N LEU A 236 19.05 6.48 -6.18
CA LEU A 236 18.26 5.88 -5.10
C LEU A 236 16.82 6.39 -5.06
N ASN A 237 16.62 7.64 -5.47
CA ASN A 237 15.32 8.30 -5.34
C ASN A 237 14.92 8.98 -6.64
N ILE A 238 13.65 8.82 -6.96
CA ILE A 238 12.96 9.54 -8.04
C ILE A 238 11.70 10.14 -7.42
N THR A 239 11.43 11.41 -7.68
CA THR A 239 10.20 12.04 -7.20
C THR A 239 9.67 13.04 -8.23
N PHE A 240 8.44 12.86 -8.66
CA PHE A 240 7.72 13.82 -9.49
C PHE A 240 7.17 14.98 -8.68
N SER A 241 7.13 16.16 -9.29
CA SER A 241 6.32 17.24 -8.75
C SER A 241 4.82 16.91 -8.86
N PRO A 242 3.98 17.39 -7.91
CA PRO A 242 2.55 17.05 -7.91
C PRO A 242 1.76 17.53 -9.14
N ASP A 243 2.31 18.47 -9.90
CA ASP A 243 1.75 18.96 -11.17
C ASP A 243 2.28 18.21 -12.40
N GLY A 244 3.25 17.29 -12.20
CA GLY A 244 3.88 16.53 -13.28
C GLY A 244 4.86 17.32 -14.16
N SER A 245 5.19 18.58 -13.82
CA SER A 245 6.05 19.44 -14.66
C SER A 245 7.54 19.23 -14.44
N LEU A 246 7.93 18.69 -13.29
CA LEU A 246 9.32 18.47 -12.91
C LEU A 246 9.52 17.07 -12.30
N LEU A 247 10.73 16.58 -12.43
CA LEU A 247 11.21 15.38 -11.77
C LEU A 247 12.54 15.68 -11.09
N VAL A 248 12.74 15.16 -9.89
CA VAL A 248 14.02 15.25 -9.17
C VAL A 248 14.52 13.85 -8.85
N THR A 249 15.80 13.62 -9.13
CA THR A 249 16.51 12.38 -8.83
C THR A 249 17.60 12.64 -7.79
N GLY A 250 17.86 11.66 -6.93
CA GLY A 250 18.92 11.73 -5.92
C GLY A 250 19.80 10.50 -5.93
N ASP A 251 21.11 10.70 -5.78
CA ASP A 251 22.11 9.64 -5.83
C ASP A 251 22.80 9.33 -4.49
N VAL A 252 23.62 8.28 -4.52
CA VAL A 252 24.43 7.82 -3.39
C VAL A 252 25.55 8.81 -3.02
N ASP A 253 26.06 9.56 -3.97
CA ASP A 253 27.12 10.54 -3.71
C ASP A 253 26.58 11.89 -3.18
N GLY A 254 25.25 12.00 -3.03
CA GLY A 254 24.60 13.19 -2.50
C GLY A 254 24.40 14.29 -3.54
N TYR A 255 24.37 13.96 -4.82
CA TYR A 255 23.97 14.88 -5.88
C TYR A 255 22.51 14.65 -6.27
N PHE A 256 21.85 15.71 -6.71
CA PHE A 256 20.53 15.62 -7.31
C PHE A 256 20.52 16.19 -8.73
N GLY A 257 19.64 15.63 -9.55
CA GLY A 257 19.33 16.12 -10.89
C GLY A 257 17.91 16.64 -10.96
N ILE A 258 17.67 17.69 -11.74
CA ILE A 258 16.32 18.19 -12.06
C ILE A 258 16.05 17.93 -13.54
N TRP A 259 14.90 17.35 -13.81
CA TRP A 259 14.51 16.91 -15.14
C TRP A 259 13.18 17.54 -15.55
N ASP A 260 13.04 17.74 -16.86
CA ASP A 260 11.79 18.12 -17.50
C ASP A 260 11.14 16.84 -18.09
N PRO A 261 10.12 16.27 -17.45
CA PRO A 261 9.51 15.03 -17.91
C PRO A 261 8.67 15.22 -19.19
N VAL A 262 8.36 16.46 -19.59
CA VAL A 262 7.65 16.77 -20.85
C VAL A 262 8.60 16.76 -22.04
N LYS A 263 9.85 17.21 -21.81
CA LYS A 263 10.88 17.25 -22.83
C LYS A 263 11.84 16.07 -22.77
N TYR A 264 11.72 15.24 -21.73
CA TYR A 264 12.59 14.08 -21.45
C TYR A 264 14.08 14.45 -21.31
N LYS A 265 14.38 15.68 -20.91
CA LYS A 265 15.73 16.23 -20.84
C LYS A 265 16.06 16.75 -19.44
N PRO A 266 17.35 16.74 -19.06
CA PRO A 266 17.77 17.41 -17.84
C PRO A 266 17.53 18.92 -17.95
N LYS A 267 16.95 19.51 -16.92
CA LYS A 267 16.74 20.96 -16.84
C LYS A 267 18.01 21.70 -16.40
N ILE A 268 18.89 20.99 -15.69
CA ILE A 268 20.18 21.48 -15.21
C ILE A 268 21.27 20.71 -15.95
N SER A 269 22.26 21.43 -16.46
CA SER A 269 23.37 20.82 -17.24
C SER A 269 24.29 19.91 -16.42
N LYS A 270 24.30 20.03 -15.09
CA LYS A 270 25.11 19.20 -14.19
C LYS A 270 24.34 18.93 -12.89
N ALA A 271 24.50 17.72 -12.35
CA ALA A 271 23.96 17.38 -11.05
C ALA A 271 24.52 18.31 -9.95
N THR A 272 23.65 18.73 -9.04
CA THR A 272 23.99 19.66 -7.96
C THR A 272 24.30 18.91 -6.68
N LYS A 273 25.44 19.22 -6.03
CA LYS A 273 25.80 18.65 -4.74
C LYS A 273 24.86 19.14 -3.64
N ALA A 274 24.01 18.28 -3.13
CA ALA A 274 23.12 18.58 -2.03
C ALA A 274 23.71 18.17 -0.67
N HIS A 275 24.14 16.95 -0.55
CA HIS A 275 24.55 16.34 0.71
C HIS A 275 25.99 15.80 0.64
N LYS A 276 26.61 15.61 1.80
CA LYS A 276 27.93 15.01 1.90
C LYS A 276 27.91 13.49 1.70
N LYS A 277 26.76 12.89 1.96
CA LYS A 277 26.48 11.44 1.85
C LYS A 277 25.20 11.24 1.03
N TRP A 278 24.73 10.01 0.95
CA TRP A 278 23.54 9.58 0.20
C TRP A 278 22.33 10.49 0.40
N ILE A 279 21.62 10.80 -0.66
CA ILE A 279 20.28 11.37 -0.58
C ILE A 279 19.32 10.22 -0.28
N THR A 280 18.69 10.28 0.88
CA THR A 280 17.79 9.22 1.35
C THR A 280 16.34 9.44 0.95
N SER A 281 15.90 10.69 0.87
CA SER A 281 14.53 11.03 0.49
C SER A 281 14.42 12.43 -0.11
N ILE A 282 13.49 12.57 -1.04
CA ILE A 282 13.12 13.84 -1.68
C ILE A 282 11.60 13.99 -1.57
N SER A 283 11.12 15.19 -1.25
CA SER A 283 9.68 15.48 -1.19
C SER A 283 9.40 16.87 -1.72
N PHE A 284 8.38 16.99 -2.59
CA PHE A 284 7.92 18.28 -3.09
C PHE A 284 6.91 18.94 -2.14
N LYS A 285 6.85 20.28 -2.18
CA LYS A 285 5.76 21.02 -1.56
C LYS A 285 4.45 20.64 -2.24
N PRO A 286 3.38 20.30 -1.48
CA PRO A 286 2.06 19.98 -2.03
C PRO A 286 1.49 21.11 -2.89
N LEU A 287 0.83 20.76 -4.01
CA LEU A 287 0.38 21.74 -5.01
C LEU A 287 -0.62 22.76 -4.46
N HIS A 288 -1.53 22.36 -3.58
CA HIS A 288 -2.55 23.23 -3.00
C HIS A 288 -2.01 24.29 -2.02
N LEU A 289 -0.73 24.18 -1.59
CA LEU A 289 -0.09 25.14 -0.69
C LEU A 289 0.62 26.29 -1.42
N TYR A 290 0.72 26.21 -2.74
CA TYR A 290 1.34 27.28 -3.51
C TYR A 290 0.42 28.50 -3.63
N LYS A 291 1.04 29.67 -3.51
CA LYS A 291 0.42 30.95 -3.85
C LYS A 291 0.66 31.29 -5.32
N ASP A 292 -0.11 32.24 -5.84
CA ASP A 292 0.08 32.72 -7.21
C ASP A 292 1.54 33.12 -7.44
N ASN A 293 2.15 32.60 -8.52
CA ASN A 293 3.53 32.84 -8.93
C ASN A 293 4.64 32.40 -7.94
N GLU A 294 4.32 31.56 -6.97
CA GLU A 294 5.34 30.98 -6.10
C GLU A 294 6.16 29.93 -6.85
N VAL A 295 7.46 29.91 -6.59
CA VAL A 295 8.41 29.00 -7.22
C VAL A 295 8.21 27.58 -6.66
N ILE A 296 8.29 26.57 -7.51
CA ILE A 296 8.23 25.17 -7.09
C ILE A 296 9.41 24.86 -6.16
N LYS A 297 9.09 24.32 -4.99
CA LYS A 297 10.06 23.99 -3.93
C LYS A 297 10.05 22.51 -3.66
N PHE A 298 11.21 21.97 -3.33
CA PHE A 298 11.35 20.62 -2.82
C PHE A 298 12.36 20.55 -1.68
N ILE A 299 12.27 19.51 -0.90
CA ILE A 299 13.20 19.20 0.18
C ILE A 299 14.01 17.96 -0.19
N SER A 300 15.28 17.97 0.20
CA SER A 300 16.15 16.80 0.20
C SER A 300 16.65 16.51 1.59
N THR A 301 16.79 15.26 1.91
CA THR A 301 17.40 14.76 3.14
C THR A 301 18.47 13.74 2.82
N GLY A 302 19.45 13.67 3.68
CA GLY A 302 20.59 12.79 3.47
C GLY A 302 21.03 12.03 4.71
N LYS A 303 21.92 11.08 4.46
CA LYS A 303 22.62 10.30 5.49
C LYS A 303 23.55 11.14 6.37
N ASP A 304 23.70 12.42 6.04
CA ASP A 304 24.48 13.42 6.80
C ASP A 304 23.65 14.14 7.89
N GLY A 305 22.36 13.79 8.05
CA GLY A 305 21.47 14.37 9.06
C GLY A 305 20.93 15.76 8.71
N PHE A 306 21.24 16.28 7.52
CA PHE A 306 20.78 17.59 7.08
C PHE A 306 19.44 17.50 6.32
N LEU A 307 18.63 18.53 6.53
CA LEU A 307 17.40 18.83 5.81
C LEU A 307 17.62 20.12 5.00
N LYS A 308 17.39 20.08 3.70
CA LYS A 308 17.65 21.23 2.80
C LYS A 308 16.44 21.52 1.92
N LEU A 309 16.10 22.81 1.85
CA LEU A 309 15.03 23.35 1.02
C LEU A 309 15.63 23.94 -0.26
N TRP A 310 15.05 23.60 -1.39
CA TRP A 310 15.53 23.96 -2.72
C TRP A 310 14.46 24.63 -3.57
N ASN A 311 14.93 25.49 -4.46
CA ASN A 311 14.15 26.00 -5.56
C ASN A 311 14.29 25.03 -6.74
N ALA A 312 13.19 24.35 -7.12
CA ALA A 312 13.19 23.36 -8.21
C ALA A 312 13.38 23.97 -9.61
N THR A 313 13.19 25.26 -9.76
CA THR A 313 13.36 25.93 -11.06
C THR A 313 14.82 26.26 -11.34
N THR A 314 15.56 26.69 -10.31
CA THR A 314 16.96 27.16 -10.44
C THR A 314 17.99 26.19 -9.88
N GLY A 315 17.57 25.16 -9.14
CA GLY A 315 18.47 24.24 -8.44
C GLY A 315 19.26 24.87 -7.28
N LYS A 316 18.91 26.09 -6.86
CA LYS A 316 19.59 26.80 -5.76
C LYS A 316 19.01 26.45 -4.41
N ILE A 317 19.89 26.34 -3.41
CA ILE A 317 19.48 26.14 -2.03
C ILE A 317 18.82 27.41 -1.47
N ILE A 318 17.74 27.24 -0.72
CA ILE A 318 17.04 28.31 -0.02
C ILE A 318 17.47 28.29 1.46
N ILE A 319 17.30 27.15 2.13
CA ILE A 319 17.61 26.97 3.55
C ILE A 319 18.27 25.61 3.75
N SER A 320 19.18 25.52 4.72
CA SER A 320 19.82 24.27 5.15
C SER A 320 19.84 24.21 6.67
N THR A 321 19.34 23.12 7.24
CA THR A 321 19.25 22.91 8.68
C THR A 321 19.80 21.54 9.04
N ALA A 322 20.58 21.44 10.11
CA ALA A 322 20.94 20.18 10.73
C ALA A 322 19.70 19.68 11.51
N ALA A 323 19.00 18.70 10.95
CA ALA A 323 17.74 18.24 11.52
C ALA A 323 17.94 17.12 12.56
N HIS A 324 18.82 16.17 12.28
CA HIS A 324 19.06 15.01 13.13
C HIS A 324 20.55 14.77 13.34
N ASP A 325 20.87 14.07 14.42
CA ASP A 325 22.28 13.72 14.73
C ASP A 325 22.76 12.51 13.94
N GLN A 326 21.82 11.71 13.43
CA GLN A 326 22.09 10.54 12.60
C GLN A 326 21.41 10.66 11.24
N SER A 327 21.52 9.60 10.44
CA SER A 327 20.95 9.51 9.10
C SER A 327 19.41 9.76 9.13
N ILE A 328 18.93 10.62 8.23
CA ILE A 328 17.51 10.76 7.98
C ILE A 328 17.12 9.70 6.96
N THR A 329 16.14 8.87 7.27
CA THR A 329 15.72 7.75 6.42
C THR A 329 14.62 8.17 5.44
N LYS A 330 13.64 8.94 5.88
CA LYS A 330 12.54 9.41 5.03
C LYS A 330 12.05 10.79 5.42
N THR A 331 11.52 11.52 4.45
CA THR A 331 10.94 12.87 4.62
C THR A 331 9.66 12.98 3.82
N ILE A 332 8.63 13.59 4.41
CA ILE A 332 7.37 13.87 3.74
C ILE A 332 6.93 15.30 4.04
N TRP A 333 6.57 16.04 3.00
CA TRP A 333 5.91 17.34 3.14
C TRP A 333 4.41 17.15 3.19
N SER A 334 3.78 17.51 4.28
CA SER A 334 2.37 17.29 4.52
C SER A 334 1.47 18.34 3.86
N GLY A 335 0.18 18.00 3.73
CA GLY A 335 -0.83 18.93 3.24
C GLY A 335 -1.15 20.08 4.19
N GLU A 336 -0.78 20.00 5.46
CA GLU A 336 -0.89 21.07 6.45
C GLU A 336 0.33 22.00 6.50
N ASN A 337 1.17 21.98 5.44
CA ASN A 337 2.40 22.75 5.32
C ASN A 337 3.43 22.49 6.42
N VAL A 338 3.56 21.25 6.81
CA VAL A 338 4.50 20.76 7.83
C VAL A 338 5.38 19.67 7.22
N ILE A 339 6.63 19.64 7.62
CA ILE A 339 7.62 18.69 7.13
C ILE A 339 7.90 17.68 8.23
N TYR A 340 7.68 16.41 7.94
CA TYR A 340 8.03 15.30 8.82
C TYR A 340 9.34 14.69 8.37
N THR A 341 10.24 14.43 9.31
CA THR A 341 11.51 13.71 9.08
C THR A 341 11.65 12.60 10.08
N CYS A 342 11.99 11.40 9.63
CA CYS A 342 12.32 10.27 10.50
C CYS A 342 13.80 9.89 10.34
N SER A 343 14.39 9.36 11.40
CA SER A 343 15.83 9.15 11.48
C SER A 343 16.21 7.86 12.21
N GLU A 344 17.45 7.45 11.96
CA GLU A 344 18.15 6.40 12.71
C GLU A 344 18.39 6.80 14.19
N ASP A 345 18.21 8.07 14.58
CA ASP A 345 18.24 8.53 15.97
C ASP A 345 16.98 8.19 16.79
N GLN A 346 16.08 7.36 16.24
CA GLN A 346 14.84 6.86 16.86
C GLN A 346 13.76 7.94 17.04
N THR A 347 13.97 9.12 16.48
CA THR A 347 13.03 10.24 16.61
C THR A 347 12.39 10.62 15.27
N VAL A 348 11.19 11.20 15.36
CA VAL A 348 10.57 11.94 14.27
C VAL A 348 10.56 13.41 14.64
N LYS A 349 11.11 14.24 13.79
CA LYS A 349 11.08 15.70 14.00
C LYS A 349 10.16 16.36 12.98
N ILE A 350 9.53 17.42 13.43
CA ILE A 350 8.54 18.18 12.68
C ILE A 350 9.06 19.60 12.50
N PHE A 351 9.02 20.06 11.26
CA PHE A 351 9.49 21.39 10.86
C PHE A 351 8.39 22.17 10.14
N ASP A 352 8.47 23.48 10.17
CA ASP A 352 7.66 24.36 9.33
C ASP A 352 8.25 24.50 7.90
N GLU A 353 7.61 25.28 7.04
CA GLU A 353 8.09 25.58 5.68
C GLU A 353 9.48 26.25 5.67
N ASN A 354 9.84 26.99 6.73
CA ASN A 354 11.13 27.67 6.87
C ASN A 354 12.18 26.82 7.56
N LEU A 355 11.93 25.54 7.72
CA LEU A 355 12.79 24.55 8.40
C LEU A 355 13.07 24.90 9.88
N ASN A 356 12.18 25.65 10.55
CA ASN A 356 12.23 25.82 11.99
C ASN A 356 11.67 24.56 12.65
N HIS A 357 12.36 24.06 13.66
CA HIS A 357 11.91 22.90 14.42
C HIS A 357 10.67 23.27 15.26
N LEU A 358 9.59 22.51 15.08
CA LEU A 358 8.34 22.66 15.82
C LEU A 358 8.24 21.69 16.98
N GLN A 359 8.50 20.40 16.72
CA GLN A 359 8.20 19.34 17.65
C GLN A 359 9.07 18.11 17.41
N THR A 360 9.37 17.35 18.47
CA THR A 360 10.02 16.04 18.38
C THR A 360 9.08 14.98 18.94
N LEU A 361 8.85 13.92 18.16
CA LEU A 361 8.09 12.74 18.57
C LEU A 361 9.05 11.62 18.93
N GLN A 362 8.90 11.08 20.14
CA GLN A 362 9.73 10.01 20.67
C GLN A 362 8.87 8.82 21.06
N GLY A 363 9.29 7.61 20.70
CA GLY A 363 8.52 6.42 21.03
C GLY A 363 9.14 5.12 20.53
N HIS A 364 9.91 5.14 19.45
CA HIS A 364 10.64 3.96 18.96
C HIS A 364 11.88 3.69 19.81
N SER A 365 12.27 2.42 19.88
CA SER A 365 13.47 1.96 20.59
C SER A 365 14.63 1.61 19.66
N HIS A 366 14.41 1.69 18.35
CA HIS A 366 15.41 1.43 17.31
C HIS A 366 15.19 2.36 16.11
N TRP A 367 16.03 2.26 15.08
CA TRP A 367 15.99 3.07 13.86
C TRP A 367 14.60 3.09 13.23
N ILE A 368 14.19 4.25 12.77
CA ILE A 368 12.95 4.41 12.02
C ILE A 368 13.29 4.34 10.53
N ASN A 369 12.78 3.32 9.83
CA ASN A 369 13.11 3.09 8.42
C ASN A 369 12.17 3.82 7.47
N THR A 370 10.90 3.87 7.83
CA THR A 370 9.85 4.36 6.95
C THR A 370 8.77 5.12 7.71
N MET A 371 8.10 5.99 6.99
CA MET A 371 6.89 6.67 7.47
C MET A 371 5.89 6.85 6.33
N ALA A 372 4.63 7.02 6.65
CA ALA A 372 3.55 7.32 5.72
C ALA A 372 2.55 8.29 6.34
N LEU A 373 1.95 9.13 5.49
CA LEU A 373 0.81 9.99 5.84
C LEU A 373 -0.48 9.45 5.21
N ASN A 374 -1.59 9.62 5.90
CA ASN A 374 -2.89 9.25 5.37
C ASN A 374 -3.30 10.08 4.13
N THR A 375 -2.69 11.23 3.91
CA THR A 375 -2.90 12.12 2.75
C THR A 375 -1.90 11.89 1.61
N GLU A 376 -0.88 11.02 1.78
CA GLU A 376 0.25 10.84 0.85
C GLU A 376 -0.20 10.60 -0.60
N TYR A 377 -1.23 9.78 -0.83
CA TYR A 377 -1.73 9.47 -2.17
C TYR A 377 -2.25 10.74 -2.89
N ILE A 378 -3.02 11.57 -2.22
CA ILE A 378 -3.59 12.79 -2.80
C ILE A 378 -2.51 13.85 -3.02
N LEU A 379 -1.56 13.95 -2.10
CA LEU A 379 -0.43 14.87 -2.24
C LEU A 379 0.44 14.51 -3.45
N ARG A 380 0.63 13.21 -3.71
CA ARG A 380 1.38 12.69 -4.85
C ARG A 380 0.66 12.95 -6.18
N THR A 381 -0.64 12.68 -6.24
CA THR A 381 -1.43 12.80 -7.48
C THR A 381 -1.91 14.22 -7.75
N GLY A 382 -1.81 15.12 -6.77
CA GLY A 382 -2.06 16.57 -6.92
C GLY A 382 -3.42 16.89 -7.54
N CYS A 383 -3.40 17.49 -8.73
CA CYS A 383 -4.62 17.91 -9.45
C CYS A 383 -5.30 16.78 -10.25
N TYR A 384 -4.66 15.61 -10.39
CA TYR A 384 -5.20 14.48 -11.15
C TYR A 384 -6.15 13.65 -10.28
N ASP A 385 -7.45 13.76 -10.51
CA ASP A 385 -8.49 13.03 -9.80
C ASP A 385 -9.09 11.95 -10.69
N TYR A 386 -8.75 10.69 -10.42
CA TYR A 386 -9.25 9.54 -11.18
C TYR A 386 -10.50 8.91 -10.55
N ASP A 387 -10.89 9.30 -9.33
CA ASP A 387 -11.98 8.67 -8.60
C ASP A 387 -13.34 8.88 -9.25
N ASN A 388 -13.49 9.99 -10.00
CA ASN A 388 -14.75 10.40 -10.63
C ASN A 388 -14.84 10.12 -12.14
N ILE A 389 -13.86 9.41 -12.73
CA ILE A 389 -13.81 9.17 -14.18
C ILE A 389 -14.47 7.85 -14.52
N LYS A 390 -15.40 7.87 -15.49
CA LYS A 390 -16.09 6.69 -16.02
C LYS A 390 -15.42 6.20 -17.31
N GLY A 391 -14.95 4.96 -17.34
CA GLY A 391 -14.59 4.26 -18.59
C GLY A 391 -13.25 4.62 -19.22
N SER A 392 -13.22 4.73 -20.55
CA SER A 392 -12.02 4.92 -21.37
C SER A 392 -11.46 6.35 -21.41
N ASP A 393 -12.08 7.28 -20.68
CA ASP A 393 -11.80 8.72 -20.83
C ASP A 393 -10.58 9.21 -20.04
N PHE A 394 -9.74 8.29 -19.55
CA PHE A 394 -8.56 8.63 -18.73
C PHE A 394 -7.54 9.50 -19.47
N PHE A 395 -7.27 9.18 -20.73
CA PHE A 395 -6.30 9.93 -21.52
C PHE A 395 -6.78 11.36 -21.79
N ASP A 396 -8.04 11.50 -22.22
CA ASP A 396 -8.66 12.81 -22.46
C ASP A 396 -8.70 13.68 -21.20
N PHE A 397 -8.91 13.06 -20.04
CA PHE A 397 -8.91 13.76 -18.76
C PHE A 397 -7.51 14.27 -18.39
N SER A 398 -6.49 13.41 -18.50
CA SER A 398 -5.10 13.78 -18.25
C SER A 398 -4.66 14.94 -19.16
N GLU A 399 -5.00 14.89 -20.45
CA GLU A 399 -4.71 15.97 -21.37
C GLU A 399 -5.45 17.27 -21.06
N LYS A 400 -6.71 17.20 -20.63
CA LYS A 400 -7.46 18.37 -20.20
C LYS A 400 -6.79 19.06 -19.01
N ILE A 401 -6.36 18.29 -18.01
CA ILE A 401 -5.66 18.83 -16.83
C ILE A 401 -4.29 19.41 -17.21
N LYS A 402 -3.54 18.77 -18.12
CA LYS A 402 -2.26 19.30 -18.61
C LYS A 402 -2.42 20.70 -19.22
N LYS A 403 -3.52 20.94 -19.93
CA LYS A 403 -3.82 22.22 -20.60
C LYS A 403 -4.31 23.34 -19.66
N LEU A 404 -4.66 23.01 -18.40
CA LEU A 404 -5.09 23.99 -17.40
C LEU A 404 -3.95 24.93 -17.00
N ASN A 405 -4.31 26.17 -16.69
CA ASN A 405 -3.37 27.14 -16.12
C ASN A 405 -2.91 26.67 -14.72
N TYR A 406 -1.70 27.06 -14.31
CA TYR A 406 -1.13 26.70 -13.02
C TYR A 406 -2.05 27.05 -11.82
N LYS A 407 -2.72 28.19 -11.90
CA LYS A 407 -3.70 28.65 -10.92
C LYS A 407 -4.94 27.74 -10.81
N GLU A 408 -5.41 27.25 -11.94
CA GLU A 408 -6.52 26.29 -11.99
C GLU A 408 -6.11 24.94 -11.42
N LYS A 409 -4.89 24.47 -11.75
CA LYS A 409 -4.33 23.25 -11.15
C LYS A 409 -4.25 23.33 -9.62
N ILE A 410 -3.81 24.46 -9.07
CA ILE A 410 -3.81 24.70 -7.62
C ILE A 410 -5.24 24.64 -7.05
N SER A 411 -6.20 25.28 -7.71
CA SER A 411 -7.59 25.28 -7.25
C SER A 411 -8.22 23.88 -7.25
N HIS A 412 -7.91 23.06 -8.27
CA HIS A 412 -8.33 21.67 -8.33
C HIS A 412 -7.71 20.83 -7.20
N ALA A 413 -6.40 20.97 -7.00
CA ALA A 413 -5.71 20.28 -5.91
C ALA A 413 -6.26 20.66 -4.54
N LEU A 414 -6.57 21.96 -4.32
CA LEU A 414 -7.16 22.46 -3.07
C LEU A 414 -8.55 21.89 -2.82
N LYS A 415 -9.42 21.89 -3.84
CA LYS A 415 -10.76 21.28 -3.74
C LYS A 415 -10.67 19.81 -3.37
N ARG A 416 -9.81 19.06 -4.05
CA ARG A 416 -9.60 17.64 -3.81
C ARG A 416 -9.08 17.36 -2.40
N TYR A 417 -8.10 18.13 -1.95
CA TYR A 417 -7.55 18.01 -0.59
C TYR A 417 -8.61 18.31 0.48
N ASN A 418 -9.42 19.35 0.30
CA ASN A 418 -10.48 19.71 1.24
C ASN A 418 -11.58 18.63 1.29
N LEU A 419 -12.03 18.14 0.15
CA LEU A 419 -12.99 17.02 0.07
C LEU A 419 -12.46 15.78 0.80
N PHE A 420 -11.18 15.48 0.64
CA PHE A 420 -10.57 14.35 1.33
C PHE A 420 -10.44 14.61 2.84
N LYS A 421 -10.07 15.81 3.25
CA LYS A 421 -9.99 16.19 4.67
C LYS A 421 -11.36 16.11 5.35
N GLU A 422 -12.41 16.54 4.66
CA GLU A 422 -13.81 16.36 5.10
C GLU A 422 -14.14 14.86 5.25
N LYS A 423 -13.79 14.02 4.27
CA LYS A 423 -14.02 12.55 4.32
C LYS A 423 -13.38 11.88 5.52
N ILE A 424 -12.17 12.26 5.88
CA ILE A 424 -11.44 11.64 7.00
C ILE A 424 -11.96 12.15 8.35
N ASN A 425 -12.61 13.34 8.38
CA ASN A 425 -13.10 14.04 9.58
C ASN A 425 -12.07 14.05 10.74
N SER A 426 -10.79 14.06 10.41
CA SER A 426 -9.70 14.03 11.37
C SER A 426 -8.49 14.80 10.86
N SER A 427 -7.58 15.14 11.77
CA SER A 427 -6.25 15.66 11.45
C SER A 427 -5.44 14.67 10.61
N GLU A 428 -4.40 15.17 9.97
CA GLU A 428 -3.44 14.28 9.29
C GLU A 428 -2.79 13.33 10.32
N LYS A 429 -2.80 12.03 9.99
CA LYS A 429 -2.18 10.98 10.80
C LYS A 429 -0.90 10.52 10.15
N LEU A 430 0.13 10.38 10.97
CA LEU A 430 1.41 9.84 10.59
C LEU A 430 1.57 8.42 11.17
N VAL A 431 2.12 7.51 10.39
CA VAL A 431 2.58 6.21 10.88
C VAL A 431 4.07 6.06 10.58
N THR A 432 4.80 5.52 11.53
CA THR A 432 6.23 5.21 11.40
C THR A 432 6.46 3.72 11.60
N GLY A 433 7.37 3.16 10.81
CA GLY A 433 7.82 1.76 10.92
C GLY A 433 9.31 1.71 11.27
N SER A 434 9.68 0.81 12.16
CA SER A 434 11.01 0.75 12.75
C SER A 434 11.60 -0.67 12.75
N ASP A 435 12.92 -0.72 12.98
CA ASP A 435 13.69 -1.93 13.25
C ASP A 435 13.31 -2.58 14.60
N ASP A 436 12.58 -1.87 15.48
CA ASP A 436 12.03 -2.43 16.72
C ASP A 436 10.83 -3.38 16.47
N ASN A 437 10.55 -3.73 15.20
CA ASN A 437 9.45 -4.57 14.76
C ASN A 437 8.05 -4.00 15.06
N THR A 438 7.96 -2.71 15.40
CA THR A 438 6.69 -2.05 15.73
C THR A 438 6.39 -0.92 14.76
N LEU A 439 5.10 -0.59 14.68
CA LEU A 439 4.65 0.64 14.07
C LEU A 439 4.06 1.54 15.14
N ILE A 440 4.16 2.84 14.94
CA ILE A 440 3.53 3.81 15.83
C ILE A 440 2.66 4.76 15.00
N LEU A 441 1.42 4.90 15.46
CA LEU A 441 0.47 5.88 14.92
C LEU A 441 0.59 7.17 15.74
N TRP A 442 0.72 8.29 15.04
CA TRP A 442 0.85 9.62 15.60
C TRP A 442 -0.25 10.55 15.09
N ASP A 443 -0.71 11.41 15.97
CA ASP A 443 -1.53 12.56 15.62
C ASP A 443 -0.90 13.80 16.27
N ARG A 444 -0.32 14.66 15.45
CA ARG A 444 0.38 15.87 15.88
C ARG A 444 -0.51 16.83 16.66
N MET A 445 -1.78 16.92 16.27
CA MET A 445 -2.71 17.87 16.87
C MET A 445 -3.15 17.47 18.27
N GLN A 446 -3.15 16.16 18.55
CA GLN A 446 -3.61 15.66 19.83
C GLN A 446 -2.48 15.54 20.86
N SER A 447 -1.31 15.07 20.47
CA SER A 447 -0.24 14.76 21.42
C SER A 447 1.14 14.64 20.79
N THR A 448 2.19 14.93 21.58
CA THR A 448 3.59 14.58 21.29
C THR A 448 3.88 13.11 21.56
N LYS A 449 3.00 12.43 22.31
CA LYS A 449 3.15 11.02 22.65
C LYS A 449 2.51 10.13 21.58
N PRO A 450 2.99 8.89 21.41
CA PRO A 450 2.35 7.92 20.54
C PRO A 450 0.87 7.77 20.84
N LEU A 451 0.01 7.84 19.82
CA LEU A 451 -1.40 7.48 20.00
C LEU A 451 -1.53 6.00 20.29
N ILE A 452 -0.96 5.18 19.40
CA ILE A 452 -1.05 3.73 19.48
C ILE A 452 0.26 3.13 18.98
N ARG A 453 0.78 2.17 19.75
CA ARG A 453 1.86 1.29 19.30
C ARG A 453 1.26 0.01 18.77
N MET A 454 1.48 -0.27 17.50
CA MET A 454 1.01 -1.46 16.79
C MET A 454 2.11 -2.52 16.81
N THR A 455 1.89 -3.59 17.56
CA THR A 455 2.84 -4.70 17.71
C THR A 455 2.34 -5.93 16.98
N GLY A 456 3.27 -6.78 16.52
CA GLY A 456 2.89 -8.04 15.88
C GLY A 456 3.83 -8.53 14.80
N HIS A 457 4.64 -7.67 14.16
CA HIS A 457 5.73 -8.11 13.29
C HIS A 457 6.83 -8.78 14.11
N GLN A 458 7.48 -9.77 13.52
CA GLN A 458 8.61 -10.51 14.10
C GLN A 458 9.94 -10.17 13.44
N GLY A 459 9.93 -9.21 12.54
CA GLY A 459 11.10 -8.70 11.82
C GLY A 459 10.95 -7.22 11.53
N ILE A 460 12.02 -6.63 11.04
CA ILE A 460 12.14 -5.23 10.67
C ILE A 460 10.99 -4.80 9.77
N VAL A 461 10.39 -3.66 10.06
CA VAL A 461 9.37 -3.05 9.20
C VAL A 461 10.09 -2.20 8.14
N ASN A 462 9.97 -2.60 6.87
CA ASN A 462 10.70 -1.97 5.78
C ASN A 462 9.88 -0.89 5.06
N ASP A 463 8.59 -1.14 4.82
CA ASP A 463 7.71 -0.15 4.17
C ASP A 463 6.33 -0.11 4.81
N VAL A 464 5.74 1.09 4.81
CA VAL A 464 4.41 1.36 5.35
C VAL A 464 3.68 2.30 4.40
N LYS A 465 2.44 1.96 4.06
CA LYS A 465 1.60 2.77 3.18
C LYS A 465 0.14 2.79 3.63
N PHE A 466 -0.44 3.99 3.68
CA PHE A 466 -1.90 4.13 3.80
C PHE A 466 -2.59 3.80 2.48
N SER A 467 -3.77 3.22 2.55
CA SER A 467 -4.64 3.08 1.39
C SER A 467 -5.12 4.46 0.90
N PRO A 468 -5.38 4.63 -0.41
CA PRO A 468 -5.87 5.90 -0.96
C PRO A 468 -7.13 6.45 -0.29
N ASN A 469 -8.01 5.58 0.21
CA ASN A 469 -9.20 5.96 0.98
C ASN A 469 -8.92 6.22 2.48
N ALA A 470 -7.67 6.13 2.93
CA ALA A 470 -7.23 6.29 4.32
C ALA A 470 -7.92 5.36 5.35
N PHE A 471 -8.58 4.27 4.92
CA PHE A 471 -9.23 3.32 5.83
C PHE A 471 -8.28 2.22 6.32
N TYR A 472 -7.40 1.75 5.43
CA TYR A 472 -6.43 0.70 5.72
C TYR A 472 -5.01 1.25 5.78
N LEU A 473 -4.21 0.61 6.60
CA LEU A 473 -2.77 0.77 6.63
C LEU A 473 -2.14 -0.60 6.34
N ALA A 474 -1.18 -0.66 5.43
CA ALA A 474 -0.39 -1.84 5.15
C ALA A 474 1.04 -1.65 5.64
N SER A 475 1.62 -2.68 6.23
CA SER A 475 3.02 -2.72 6.62
C SER A 475 3.71 -3.96 6.06
N ALA A 476 4.86 -3.75 5.42
CA ALA A 476 5.72 -4.81 4.89
C ALA A 476 6.92 -5.03 5.80
N SER A 477 7.28 -6.29 6.03
CA SER A 477 8.36 -6.63 6.95
C SER A 477 9.28 -7.73 6.42
N PHE A 478 10.45 -7.80 7.00
CA PHE A 478 11.42 -8.87 6.79
C PHE A 478 10.94 -10.22 7.35
N ASP A 479 9.86 -10.23 8.16
CA ASP A 479 9.17 -11.45 8.60
C ASP A 479 8.39 -12.15 7.49
N LYS A 480 8.52 -11.72 6.22
CA LYS A 480 7.88 -12.27 5.02
C LYS A 480 6.37 -12.08 4.97
N CYS A 481 5.83 -11.29 5.87
CA CYS A 481 4.40 -11.05 5.99
C CYS A 481 4.08 -9.58 5.74
N ILE A 482 2.89 -9.36 5.21
CA ILE A 482 2.29 -8.03 5.17
C ILE A 482 1.15 -8.03 6.16
N LYS A 483 1.07 -7.00 6.99
CA LYS A 483 -0.03 -6.83 7.94
C LYS A 483 -0.91 -5.68 7.54
N ILE A 484 -2.20 -5.88 7.68
CA ILE A 484 -3.19 -4.85 7.42
C ILE A 484 -3.80 -4.42 8.76
N TRP A 485 -3.87 -3.12 8.94
CA TRP A 485 -4.34 -2.46 10.15
C TRP A 485 -5.46 -1.48 9.80
N ASN A 486 -6.30 -1.19 10.77
CA ASN A 486 -7.24 -0.08 10.66
C ASN A 486 -6.46 1.24 10.81
N ALA A 487 -6.55 2.14 9.83
CA ALA A 487 -5.79 3.38 9.80
C ALA A 487 -6.19 4.37 10.91
N ASN A 488 -7.42 4.30 11.40
CA ASN A 488 -7.93 5.20 12.43
C ASN A 488 -7.63 4.73 13.84
N THR A 489 -7.84 3.42 14.10
CA THR A 489 -7.74 2.82 15.43
C THR A 489 -6.42 2.10 15.66
N GLY A 490 -5.57 1.92 14.64
CA GLY A 490 -4.36 1.11 14.74
C GLY A 490 -4.62 -0.38 15.05
N ALA A 491 -5.87 -0.82 15.02
CA ALA A 491 -6.21 -2.21 15.31
C ALA A 491 -5.74 -3.14 14.21
N PHE A 492 -5.19 -4.28 14.60
CA PHE A 492 -4.80 -5.32 13.66
C PHE A 492 -6.03 -5.96 13.02
N LEU A 493 -6.06 -6.06 11.68
CA LEU A 493 -7.15 -6.67 10.95
C LEU A 493 -6.83 -8.08 10.48
N PHE A 494 -5.76 -8.26 9.71
CA PHE A 494 -5.33 -9.56 9.20
C PHE A 494 -3.91 -9.55 8.63
N ASN A 495 -3.35 -10.76 8.46
CA ASN A 495 -2.07 -10.98 7.78
C ASN A 495 -2.28 -11.46 6.34
N LEU A 496 -1.41 -10.99 5.46
CA LEU A 496 -1.24 -11.53 4.11
C LEU A 496 0.07 -12.33 4.10
N ARG A 497 -0.03 -13.63 3.90
CA ARG A 497 1.09 -14.57 3.89
C ARG A 497 1.17 -15.27 2.55
N GLY A 498 2.37 -15.33 1.97
CA GLY A 498 2.60 -15.97 0.66
C GLY A 498 4.02 -15.79 0.16
N HIS A 499 4.70 -14.70 0.52
CA HIS A 499 6.11 -14.53 0.21
C HIS A 499 7.00 -15.49 1.00
N VAL A 500 8.03 -16.00 0.33
CA VAL A 500 9.06 -16.87 0.94
C VAL A 500 10.25 -16.05 1.42
N GLY A 501 10.47 -14.87 0.84
CA GLY A 501 11.52 -13.91 1.19
C GLY A 501 10.99 -12.67 1.93
N PRO A 502 11.89 -11.82 2.47
CA PRO A 502 11.57 -10.51 2.97
C PRO A 502 10.80 -9.65 1.97
N VAL A 503 9.79 -8.90 2.44
CA VAL A 503 9.04 -7.96 1.61
C VAL A 503 9.72 -6.60 1.68
N TYR A 504 10.08 -6.05 0.51
CA TYR A 504 10.82 -4.80 0.43
C TYR A 504 9.90 -3.58 0.31
N GLN A 505 8.94 -3.63 -0.60
CA GLN A 505 8.05 -2.49 -0.85
C GLN A 505 6.62 -2.94 -1.16
N ILE A 506 5.68 -2.05 -0.89
CA ILE A 506 4.25 -2.26 -1.17
C ILE A 506 3.67 -1.05 -1.92
N SER A 507 2.67 -1.29 -2.75
CA SER A 507 1.92 -0.24 -3.43
C SER A 507 0.43 -0.56 -3.47
N TRP A 508 -0.40 0.41 -3.12
CA TRP A 508 -1.84 0.29 -3.17
C TRP A 508 -2.40 0.57 -4.56
N SER A 509 -3.44 -0.18 -4.93
CA SER A 509 -4.26 0.23 -6.07
C SER A 509 -5.05 1.49 -5.75
N PRO A 510 -5.31 2.36 -6.74
CA PRO A 510 -6.05 3.61 -6.52
C PRO A 510 -7.42 3.43 -5.87
N ASN A 511 -8.11 2.31 -6.17
CA ASN A 511 -9.42 1.97 -5.58
C ASN A 511 -9.34 1.36 -4.17
N SER A 512 -8.16 1.29 -3.55
CA SER A 512 -7.94 0.73 -2.21
C SER A 512 -8.37 -0.73 -2.00
N LYS A 513 -8.71 -1.46 -3.07
CA LYS A 513 -9.19 -2.85 -2.99
C LYS A 513 -8.09 -3.88 -3.10
N MET A 514 -6.97 -3.48 -3.72
CA MET A 514 -5.83 -4.37 -3.98
C MET A 514 -4.53 -3.76 -3.46
N LEU A 515 -3.63 -4.63 -3.11
CA LEU A 515 -2.26 -4.30 -2.70
C LEU A 515 -1.29 -5.12 -3.54
N LEU A 516 -0.23 -4.50 -3.98
CA LEU A 516 0.88 -5.14 -4.66
C LEU A 516 2.10 -5.14 -3.74
N SER A 517 2.84 -6.23 -3.73
CA SER A 517 4.05 -6.35 -2.90
C SER A 517 5.18 -6.98 -3.68
N CYS A 518 6.39 -6.48 -3.45
CA CYS A 518 7.61 -7.04 -4.01
C CYS A 518 8.52 -7.60 -2.92
N SER A 519 9.24 -8.65 -3.24
CA SER A 519 10.03 -9.39 -2.28
C SER A 519 11.38 -9.83 -2.85
N LYS A 520 12.26 -10.19 -1.93
CA LYS A 520 13.53 -10.86 -2.20
C LYS A 520 13.38 -12.20 -2.91
N ASP A 521 12.19 -12.82 -2.87
CA ASP A 521 11.90 -14.10 -3.51
C ASP A 521 11.69 -14.01 -5.04
N SER A 522 12.05 -12.88 -5.65
CA SER A 522 11.88 -12.59 -7.09
C SER A 522 10.44 -12.59 -7.60
N THR A 523 9.45 -12.62 -6.70
CA THR A 523 8.04 -12.60 -7.06
C THR A 523 7.35 -11.32 -6.62
N LEU A 524 6.34 -10.91 -7.42
CA LEU A 524 5.33 -9.97 -6.96
C LEU A 524 4.07 -10.74 -6.60
N GLN A 525 3.35 -10.25 -5.62
CA GLN A 525 2.04 -10.78 -5.27
C GLN A 525 1.00 -9.68 -5.28
N CYS A 526 -0.11 -9.95 -5.96
CA CYS A 526 -1.28 -9.10 -5.96
C CYS A 526 -2.30 -9.66 -4.95
N TRP A 527 -2.64 -8.85 -3.96
CA TRP A 527 -3.53 -9.23 -2.86
C TRP A 527 -4.88 -8.54 -2.99
N ASN A 528 -5.94 -9.28 -2.75
CA ASN A 528 -7.26 -8.69 -2.57
C ASN A 528 -7.54 -8.51 -1.07
N ILE A 529 -7.79 -7.28 -0.68
CA ILE A 529 -8.03 -6.91 0.72
C ILE A 529 -9.37 -7.47 1.23
N GLN A 530 -10.38 -7.52 0.37
CA GLN A 530 -11.71 -8.01 0.75
C GLN A 530 -11.71 -9.52 1.00
N THR A 531 -11.06 -10.29 0.11
CA THR A 531 -10.96 -11.75 0.25
C THR A 531 -9.84 -12.17 1.22
N LYS A 532 -8.94 -11.24 1.60
CA LYS A 532 -7.78 -11.46 2.48
C LYS A 532 -6.82 -12.53 1.95
N ARG A 533 -6.73 -12.68 0.63
CA ARG A 533 -5.92 -13.73 -0.04
C ARG A 533 -5.12 -13.13 -1.20
N ALA A 534 -4.02 -13.78 -1.53
CA ALA A 534 -3.35 -13.55 -2.80
C ALA A 534 -4.31 -13.91 -3.94
N MET A 535 -4.48 -13.01 -4.89
CA MET A 535 -5.21 -13.28 -6.12
C MET A 535 -4.31 -13.95 -7.14
N HIS A 536 -3.16 -13.33 -7.36
CA HIS A 536 -2.19 -13.78 -8.34
C HIS A 536 -0.78 -13.68 -7.76
N ASN A 537 -0.03 -14.75 -7.97
CA ASN A 537 1.42 -14.71 -7.86
C ASN A 537 1.94 -14.35 -9.25
N LEU A 538 2.72 -13.30 -9.35
CA LEU A 538 3.24 -12.74 -10.59
C LEU A 538 4.75 -13.05 -10.69
N PRO A 539 5.13 -14.27 -11.12
CA PRO A 539 6.52 -14.62 -11.34
C PRO A 539 7.01 -14.01 -12.64
N GLY A 540 8.28 -13.73 -12.71
CA GLY A 540 8.83 -13.23 -13.97
C GLY A 540 10.21 -12.60 -13.86
N HIS A 541 10.55 -12.00 -12.73
CA HIS A 541 11.89 -11.54 -12.48
C HIS A 541 12.82 -12.70 -12.14
N ALA A 542 14.10 -12.57 -12.54
CA ALA A 542 15.12 -13.58 -12.30
C ALA A 542 15.83 -13.39 -10.94
N ASP A 543 15.77 -12.19 -10.37
CA ASP A 543 16.45 -11.84 -9.11
C ASP A 543 15.53 -10.99 -8.22
N GLU A 544 16.03 -10.52 -7.08
CA GLU A 544 15.32 -9.72 -6.08
C GLU A 544 14.62 -8.50 -6.69
N ILE A 545 13.39 -8.23 -6.25
CA ILE A 545 12.63 -7.07 -6.70
C ILE A 545 12.68 -6.01 -5.60
N TYR A 546 13.28 -4.86 -5.90
CA TYR A 546 13.51 -3.81 -4.92
C TYR A 546 12.37 -2.80 -4.83
N THR A 547 11.72 -2.52 -5.96
CA THR A 547 10.73 -1.45 -6.04
C THR A 547 9.50 -1.85 -6.82
N VAL A 548 8.35 -1.33 -6.40
CA VAL A 548 7.06 -1.52 -7.06
C VAL A 548 6.22 -0.26 -6.95
N ASP A 549 5.59 0.11 -8.05
CA ASP A 549 4.63 1.20 -8.05
C ASP A 549 3.39 0.85 -8.85
N TRP A 550 2.23 1.33 -8.39
CA TRP A 550 0.97 1.22 -9.10
C TRP A 550 0.64 2.54 -9.77
N SER A 551 0.28 2.48 -11.04
CA SER A 551 -0.11 3.67 -11.79
C SER A 551 -1.34 4.35 -11.14
N PRO A 552 -1.33 5.68 -10.99
CA PRO A 552 -2.48 6.41 -10.45
C PRO A 552 -3.78 6.21 -11.22
N ASN A 553 -3.71 5.91 -12.53
CA ASN A 553 -4.87 5.56 -13.34
C ASN A 553 -5.36 4.11 -13.14
N GLY A 554 -4.65 3.30 -12.36
CA GLY A 554 -5.04 1.94 -11.99
C GLY A 554 -4.91 0.89 -13.10
N ILE A 555 -4.43 1.23 -14.28
CA ILE A 555 -4.40 0.33 -15.45
C ILE A 555 -3.18 -0.59 -15.38
N LYS A 556 -2.01 -0.06 -14.99
CA LYS A 556 -0.72 -0.74 -15.02
C LYS A 556 -0.02 -0.66 -13.67
N ALA A 557 0.88 -1.58 -13.43
CA ALA A 557 1.87 -1.46 -12.37
C ALA A 557 3.26 -1.77 -12.93
N ALA A 558 4.28 -1.24 -12.30
CA ALA A 558 5.67 -1.45 -12.68
C ALA A 558 6.48 -2.00 -11.52
N SER A 559 7.45 -2.83 -11.82
CA SER A 559 8.42 -3.34 -10.85
C SER A 559 9.83 -3.22 -11.40
N GLY A 560 10.76 -2.87 -10.51
CA GLY A 560 12.20 -2.82 -10.79
C GLY A 560 12.95 -3.85 -9.97
N SER A 561 13.84 -4.58 -10.62
CA SER A 561 14.57 -5.69 -10.04
C SER A 561 16.08 -5.56 -10.24
N LYS A 562 16.81 -6.34 -9.47
CA LYS A 562 18.24 -6.56 -9.62
C LYS A 562 18.61 -7.26 -10.93
N ASP A 563 17.64 -7.87 -11.62
CA ASP A 563 17.83 -8.48 -12.94
C ASP A 563 17.97 -7.46 -14.08
N GLN A 564 18.13 -6.17 -13.78
CA GLN A 564 18.33 -5.06 -14.74
C GLN A 564 17.09 -4.75 -15.61
N ARG A 565 15.93 -5.31 -15.28
CA ARG A 565 14.70 -5.16 -16.06
C ARG A 565 13.63 -4.45 -15.27
N VAL A 566 12.92 -3.55 -15.95
CA VAL A 566 11.62 -3.06 -15.50
C VAL A 566 10.56 -3.94 -16.14
N ARG A 567 9.59 -4.41 -15.35
CA ARG A 567 8.44 -5.14 -15.88
C ARG A 567 7.16 -4.35 -15.66
N ILE A 568 6.37 -4.32 -16.69
CA ILE A 568 5.02 -3.77 -16.64
C ILE A 568 4.05 -4.94 -16.41
N TRP A 569 3.10 -4.72 -15.54
CA TRP A 569 2.06 -5.69 -15.19
C TRP A 569 0.72 -5.12 -15.60
N VAL A 570 -0.09 -5.93 -16.26
CA VAL A 570 -1.38 -5.55 -16.81
C VAL A 570 -2.47 -6.56 -16.45
N ASN A 571 -3.70 -6.19 -16.73
CA ASN A 571 -4.88 -7.03 -16.48
C ASN A 571 -4.93 -8.26 -17.37
#